data_d66161d847d9831abef1cbcd2671d06b
#
_entry.id   d66161d847d9831abef1cbcd2671d06b
#
_cell.length_a   1.000
_cell.length_b   1.000
_cell.length_c   1.000
_cell.angle_alpha   90.00
_cell.angle_beta   90.00
_cell.angle_gamma   90.00
#
_symmetry.space_group_name_H-M   'P 1'
#
loop_
_entity.id
_entity.type
_entity.pdbx_description
1 polymer ?
#
loop_
_entity_poly.entity_id
_entity_poly.type
_entity_poly.pdbx_seq_one_letter_code
_entity_poly.pdbx_strand_id
1 'polypeptide(L)'
;RLAERTGVPVVTTIMGKGAIPSTHPLYAGNIGIHGSFAANSAVSGCDVLFSIGTRFNDRITGKNGEFARHASIIHVDIDPASISRNIAVDIPIVADAGAAIRALLEKAVLLDTGAWRKQIDGWKEARPITMKREGLTAESVIRSINRLEGPLFVATDVGQNQLWATQFLELSEDRRLLTSGGLGTM
;
A
#
# COMPACT_ATOMS: atom_id res chain seq x y z
N ARG A 1 -9.03 -4.92 10.27
CA ARG A 1 -9.91 -6.08 10.65
C ARG A 1 -9.79 -7.26 9.69
N LEU A 2 -10.00 -7.12 8.35
CA LEU A 2 -9.88 -8.26 7.43
C LEU A 2 -8.46 -8.86 7.47
N ALA A 3 -7.43 -8.04 7.32
CA ALA A 3 -6.03 -8.46 7.39
C ALA A 3 -5.69 -9.13 8.73
N GLU A 4 -6.15 -8.59 9.85
CA GLU A 4 -5.97 -9.18 11.19
C GLU A 4 -6.65 -10.54 11.32
N ARG A 5 -7.87 -10.64 10.77
CA ARG A 5 -8.63 -11.90 10.80
C ARG A 5 -7.95 -13.00 9.97
N THR A 6 -7.37 -12.63 8.84
CA THR A 6 -6.73 -13.58 7.91
C THR A 6 -5.24 -13.74 8.12
N GLY A 7 -4.56 -12.79 8.77
CA GLY A 7 -3.09 -12.77 8.90
C GLY A 7 -2.37 -12.32 7.62
N VAL A 8 -3.08 -11.86 6.58
CA VAL A 8 -2.52 -11.49 5.28
C VAL A 8 -1.77 -10.16 5.36
N PRO A 9 -0.53 -10.07 4.84
CA PRO A 9 0.18 -8.80 4.72
C PRO A 9 -0.54 -7.82 3.79
N VAL A 10 -0.42 -6.53 4.11
CA VAL A 10 -1.07 -5.45 3.37
C VAL A 10 -0.05 -4.51 2.76
N VAL A 11 -0.18 -4.25 1.48
CA VAL A 11 0.50 -3.18 0.76
C VAL A 11 -0.50 -2.10 0.38
N THR A 12 -0.05 -0.86 0.24
CA THR A 12 -0.93 0.23 -0.16
C THR A 12 -0.36 0.99 -1.35
N THR A 13 -1.24 1.57 -2.14
CA THR A 13 -0.85 2.62 -3.08
C THR A 13 -0.67 3.95 -2.33
N ILE A 14 -0.15 4.99 -2.99
CA ILE A 14 -0.09 6.35 -2.41
C ILE A 14 -1.46 6.77 -1.89
N MET A 15 -2.50 6.62 -2.71
CA MET A 15 -3.87 7.02 -2.34
C MET A 15 -4.50 6.10 -1.29
N GLY A 16 -4.00 4.88 -1.15
CA GLY A 16 -4.43 3.91 -0.13
C GLY A 16 -3.66 4.01 1.19
N LYS A 17 -2.63 4.88 1.27
CA LYS A 17 -1.86 5.05 2.50
C LYS A 17 -2.75 5.54 3.64
N GLY A 18 -2.68 4.82 4.79
CA GLY A 18 -3.57 5.04 5.93
C GLY A 18 -4.79 4.10 5.98
N ALA A 19 -5.00 3.24 4.97
CA ALA A 19 -6.00 2.17 5.06
C ALA A 19 -5.69 1.16 6.17
N ILE A 20 -4.45 1.07 6.56
CA ILE A 20 -3.94 0.36 7.73
C ILE A 20 -2.88 1.25 8.39
N PRO A 21 -2.74 1.29 9.73
CA PRO A 21 -1.69 2.04 10.39
C PRO A 21 -0.30 1.66 9.86
N SER A 22 0.56 2.66 9.67
CA SER A 22 1.93 2.44 9.14
C SER A 22 2.80 1.58 10.05
N THR A 23 2.47 1.54 11.34
CA THR A 23 3.16 0.74 12.38
C THR A 23 2.55 -0.65 12.57
N HIS A 24 1.48 -0.97 11.84
CA HIS A 24 0.80 -2.26 11.99
C HIS A 24 1.71 -3.42 11.53
N PRO A 25 1.80 -4.54 12.27
CA PRO A 25 2.69 -5.67 11.92
C PRO A 25 2.44 -6.28 10.55
N LEU A 26 1.23 -6.19 10.03
CA LEU A 26 0.88 -6.70 8.70
C LEU A 26 1.13 -5.68 7.58
N TYR A 27 1.54 -4.45 7.89
CA TYR A 27 1.84 -3.45 6.86
C TYR A 27 3.19 -3.71 6.22
N ALA A 28 3.21 -4.03 4.93
CA ALA A 28 4.44 -4.30 4.18
C ALA A 28 5.02 -3.05 3.50
N GLY A 29 4.25 -1.97 3.38
CA GLY A 29 4.70 -0.71 2.80
C GLY A 29 3.85 -0.25 1.60
N ASN A 30 4.31 0.81 0.94
CA ASN A 30 3.71 1.30 -0.30
C ASN A 30 4.30 0.61 -1.51
N ILE A 31 3.46 0.32 -2.51
CA ILE A 31 3.85 -0.24 -3.81
C ILE A 31 4.07 0.84 -4.87
N GLY A 32 4.74 0.47 -5.94
CA GLY A 32 4.96 1.28 -7.13
C GLY A 32 6.39 1.82 -7.25
N ILE A 33 6.61 2.73 -8.21
CA ILE A 33 7.93 3.30 -8.54
C ILE A 33 8.64 3.90 -7.31
N HIS A 34 7.88 4.54 -6.44
CA HIS A 34 8.39 5.17 -5.21
C HIS A 34 8.08 4.35 -3.95
N GLY A 35 7.64 3.12 -4.15
CA GLY A 35 7.32 2.18 -3.06
C GLY A 35 8.56 1.57 -2.42
N SER A 36 8.35 0.83 -1.32
CA SER A 36 9.42 0.11 -0.66
C SER A 36 9.82 -1.14 -1.46
N PHE A 37 11.09 -1.54 -1.31
CA PHE A 37 11.55 -2.81 -1.86
C PHE A 37 10.72 -3.98 -1.34
N ALA A 38 10.44 -4.02 -0.05
CA ALA A 38 9.64 -5.06 0.58
C ALA A 38 8.22 -5.16 -0.01
N ALA A 39 7.52 -4.02 -0.18
CA ALA A 39 6.17 -4.02 -0.73
C ALA A 39 6.14 -4.46 -2.20
N ASN A 40 7.08 -3.96 -3.03
CA ASN A 40 7.16 -4.36 -4.43
C ASN A 40 7.55 -5.84 -4.58
N SER A 41 8.47 -6.34 -3.74
CA SER A 41 8.85 -7.76 -3.72
C SER A 41 7.70 -8.65 -3.25
N ALA A 42 6.92 -8.18 -2.26
CA ALA A 42 5.74 -8.90 -1.78
C ALA A 42 4.68 -9.07 -2.89
N VAL A 43 4.43 -8.02 -3.68
CA VAL A 43 3.49 -8.13 -4.81
C VAL A 43 4.05 -9.00 -5.93
N SER A 44 5.35 -8.89 -6.21
CA SER A 44 5.97 -9.68 -7.30
C SER A 44 6.06 -11.17 -6.98
N GLY A 45 6.14 -11.54 -5.70
CA GLY A 45 6.35 -12.91 -5.25
C GLY A 45 5.13 -13.60 -4.63
N CYS A 46 3.96 -12.92 -4.54
CA CYS A 46 2.76 -13.53 -4.00
C CYS A 46 2.13 -14.53 -4.97
N ASP A 47 1.41 -15.49 -4.42
CA ASP A 47 0.59 -16.47 -5.13
C ASP A 47 -0.84 -15.97 -5.37
N VAL A 48 -1.35 -15.12 -4.47
CA VAL A 48 -2.65 -14.46 -4.58
C VAL A 48 -2.49 -12.98 -4.31
N LEU A 49 -2.98 -12.13 -5.22
CA LEU A 49 -3.08 -10.69 -5.04
C LEU A 49 -4.55 -10.29 -4.91
N PHE A 50 -4.99 -10.00 -3.68
CA PHE A 50 -6.30 -9.43 -3.44
C PHE A 50 -6.24 -7.91 -3.44
N SER A 51 -6.84 -7.29 -4.44
CA SER A 51 -6.80 -5.85 -4.67
C SER A 51 -8.17 -5.21 -4.52
N ILE A 52 -8.23 -4.06 -3.85
CA ILE A 52 -9.46 -3.29 -3.63
C ILE A 52 -9.24 -1.85 -4.09
N GLY A 53 -10.01 -1.40 -5.10
CA GLY A 53 -10.03 -0.02 -5.57
C GLY A 53 -8.72 0.44 -6.22
N THR A 54 -7.92 -0.49 -6.75
CA THR A 54 -6.63 -0.18 -7.38
C THR A 54 -6.76 -0.17 -8.88
N ARG A 55 -6.52 0.96 -9.53
CA ARG A 55 -6.60 1.07 -10.99
C ARG A 55 -5.43 0.47 -11.75
N PHE A 56 -4.44 -0.08 -11.06
CA PHE A 56 -3.25 -0.71 -11.66
C PHE A 56 -2.59 0.14 -12.75
N ASN A 57 -2.38 1.42 -12.47
CA ASN A 57 -1.71 2.32 -13.40
C ASN A 57 -0.20 2.03 -13.49
N ASP A 58 0.45 2.58 -14.50
CA ASP A 58 1.87 2.40 -14.78
C ASP A 58 2.80 2.77 -13.61
N ARG A 59 2.39 3.70 -12.75
CA ARG A 59 3.16 4.09 -11.55
C ARG A 59 3.21 2.98 -10.50
N ILE A 60 2.26 2.06 -10.55
CA ILE A 60 2.17 0.91 -9.64
C ILE A 60 2.72 -0.34 -10.30
N THR A 61 2.31 -0.61 -11.55
CA THR A 61 2.61 -1.85 -12.24
C THR A 61 3.98 -1.83 -12.93
N GLY A 62 4.46 -0.66 -13.35
CA GLY A 62 5.58 -0.58 -14.24
C GLY A 62 5.26 -1.30 -15.56
N LYS A 63 5.94 -2.40 -15.83
CA LYS A 63 5.67 -3.23 -17.01
C LYS A 63 4.55 -4.23 -16.72
N ASN A 64 3.38 -3.98 -17.28
CA ASN A 64 2.16 -4.73 -16.98
C ASN A 64 2.32 -6.26 -17.09
N GLY A 65 3.00 -6.75 -18.11
CA GLY A 65 3.20 -8.20 -18.29
C GLY A 65 4.12 -8.88 -17.27
N GLU A 66 4.80 -8.10 -16.43
CA GLU A 66 5.68 -8.61 -15.37
C GLU A 66 5.11 -8.38 -13.96
N PHE A 67 4.03 -7.61 -13.85
CA PHE A 67 3.40 -7.31 -12.56
C PHE A 67 2.66 -8.52 -12.02
N ALA A 68 3.03 -8.97 -10.81
CA ALA A 68 2.40 -10.08 -10.11
C ALA A 68 2.13 -11.32 -10.99
N ARG A 69 3.02 -11.61 -11.94
CA ARG A 69 2.81 -12.58 -13.04
C ARG A 69 2.54 -14.02 -12.59
N HIS A 70 2.82 -14.34 -11.34
CA HIS A 70 2.62 -15.68 -10.76
C HIS A 70 1.39 -15.72 -9.84
N ALA A 71 0.74 -14.58 -9.61
CA ALA A 71 -0.37 -14.47 -8.69
C ALA A 71 -1.70 -14.67 -9.40
N SER A 72 -2.63 -15.34 -8.73
CA SER A 72 -4.05 -15.22 -9.05
C SER A 72 -4.56 -13.87 -8.53
N ILE A 73 -5.10 -13.05 -9.41
CA ILE A 73 -5.52 -11.68 -9.10
C ILE A 73 -7.02 -11.61 -8.85
N ILE A 74 -7.40 -11.27 -7.63
CA ILE A 74 -8.77 -10.97 -7.23
C ILE A 74 -8.89 -9.45 -7.16
N HIS A 75 -9.79 -8.86 -7.92
CA HIS A 75 -9.93 -7.40 -7.98
C HIS A 75 -11.35 -6.96 -7.66
N VAL A 76 -11.47 -6.17 -6.60
CA VAL A 76 -12.70 -5.49 -6.19
C VAL A 76 -12.61 -4.04 -6.63
N ASP A 77 -13.55 -3.60 -7.46
CA ASP A 77 -13.70 -2.18 -7.80
C ASP A 77 -15.20 -1.87 -7.96
N ILE A 78 -15.58 -0.63 -7.66
CA ILE A 78 -16.95 -0.17 -7.86
C ILE A 78 -17.23 0.15 -9.33
N ASP A 79 -16.19 0.51 -10.08
CA ASP A 79 -16.25 0.81 -11.49
C ASP A 79 -15.89 -0.44 -12.32
N PRO A 80 -16.86 -1.05 -13.02
CA PRO A 80 -16.60 -2.22 -13.85
C PRO A 80 -15.58 -1.95 -14.98
N ALA A 81 -15.46 -0.69 -15.43
CA ALA A 81 -14.49 -0.32 -16.47
C ALA A 81 -13.03 -0.31 -15.96
N SER A 82 -12.82 -0.30 -14.66
CA SER A 82 -11.50 -0.41 -14.05
C SER A 82 -10.98 -1.85 -13.99
N ILE A 83 -11.89 -2.84 -14.00
CA ILE A 83 -11.53 -4.26 -13.89
C ILE A 83 -10.95 -4.75 -15.21
N SER A 84 -9.81 -5.44 -15.12
CA SER A 84 -9.04 -5.97 -16.27
C SER A 84 -8.59 -4.92 -17.29
N ARG A 85 -8.65 -3.63 -16.95
CA ARG A 85 -8.26 -2.55 -17.87
C ARG A 85 -6.75 -2.55 -18.15
N ASN A 86 -5.94 -2.71 -17.15
CA ASN A 86 -4.47 -2.61 -17.26
C ASN A 86 -3.77 -3.94 -16.95
N ILE A 87 -4.36 -4.75 -16.09
CA ILE A 87 -3.84 -6.06 -15.66
C ILE A 87 -4.98 -7.06 -15.80
N ALA A 88 -4.70 -8.22 -16.38
CA ALA A 88 -5.67 -9.32 -16.42
C ALA A 88 -6.04 -9.76 -15.00
N VAL A 89 -7.33 -9.95 -14.76
CA VAL A 89 -7.89 -10.31 -13.45
C VAL A 89 -8.55 -11.67 -13.55
N ASP A 90 -8.20 -12.57 -12.61
CA ASP A 90 -8.77 -13.92 -12.59
C ASP A 90 -10.17 -13.93 -11.95
N ILE A 91 -10.36 -13.17 -10.87
CA ILE A 91 -11.63 -13.09 -10.15
C ILE A 91 -12.08 -11.62 -10.05
N PRO A 92 -12.94 -11.16 -10.96
CA PRO A 92 -13.49 -9.81 -10.90
C PRO A 92 -14.67 -9.73 -9.92
N ILE A 93 -14.70 -8.65 -9.11
CA ILE A 93 -15.78 -8.36 -8.17
C ILE A 93 -16.19 -6.90 -8.33
N VAL A 94 -17.34 -6.65 -8.95
CA VAL A 94 -17.90 -5.29 -9.06
C VAL A 94 -18.73 -5.03 -7.81
N ALA A 95 -18.16 -4.26 -6.87
CA ALA A 95 -18.79 -3.95 -5.60
C ALA A 95 -18.19 -2.74 -4.91
N ASP A 96 -18.94 -2.14 -4.00
CA ASP A 96 -18.41 -1.22 -3.00
C ASP A 96 -17.39 -1.94 -2.10
N ALA A 97 -16.24 -1.30 -1.86
CA ALA A 97 -15.14 -1.87 -1.08
C ALA A 97 -15.57 -2.29 0.33
N GLY A 98 -16.39 -1.47 1.00
CA GLY A 98 -16.89 -1.76 2.34
C GLY A 98 -17.85 -2.95 2.35
N ALA A 99 -18.71 -3.07 1.34
CA ALA A 99 -19.63 -4.20 1.20
C ALA A 99 -18.85 -5.50 0.95
N ALA A 100 -17.88 -5.48 0.04
CA ALA A 100 -17.03 -6.63 -0.25
C ALA A 100 -16.24 -7.09 0.99
N ILE A 101 -15.62 -6.15 1.73
CA ILE A 101 -14.88 -6.45 2.97
C ILE A 101 -15.82 -7.05 4.04
N ARG A 102 -17.02 -6.53 4.22
CA ARG A 102 -17.97 -7.07 5.20
C ARG A 102 -18.36 -8.52 4.85
N ALA A 103 -18.71 -8.78 3.60
CA ALA A 103 -19.07 -10.13 3.15
C ALA A 103 -17.90 -11.13 3.32
N LEU A 104 -16.67 -10.68 3.03
CA LEU A 104 -15.48 -11.52 3.23
C LEU A 104 -15.19 -11.79 4.71
N LEU A 105 -15.41 -10.80 5.59
CA LEU A 105 -15.18 -10.98 7.02
C LEU A 105 -16.04 -12.09 7.64
N GLU A 106 -17.25 -12.32 7.14
CA GLU A 106 -18.13 -13.40 7.60
C GLU A 106 -17.53 -14.80 7.36
N LYS A 107 -16.72 -14.93 6.29
CA LYS A 107 -16.11 -16.20 5.87
C LYS A 107 -14.60 -16.25 6.13
N ALA A 108 -14.02 -15.16 6.63
CA ALA A 108 -12.58 -15.05 6.83
C ALA A 108 -12.09 -16.01 7.92
N VAL A 109 -11.05 -16.76 7.58
CA VAL A 109 -10.31 -17.64 8.49
C VAL A 109 -8.84 -17.19 8.55
N LEU A 110 -8.17 -17.54 9.64
CA LEU A 110 -6.73 -17.30 9.75
C LEU A 110 -6.00 -18.21 8.78
N LEU A 111 -5.12 -17.61 7.97
CA LEU A 111 -4.28 -18.30 7.01
C LEU A 111 -2.87 -18.46 7.56
N ASP A 112 -2.17 -19.50 7.12
CA ASP A 112 -0.76 -19.68 7.45
C ASP A 112 0.10 -18.77 6.56
N THR A 113 0.34 -17.57 7.04
CA THR A 113 1.20 -16.56 6.37
C THR A 113 2.52 -16.32 7.10
N GLY A 114 2.85 -17.15 8.09
CA GLY A 114 3.99 -16.92 8.97
C GLY A 114 5.32 -16.82 8.24
N ALA A 115 5.62 -17.78 7.36
CA ALA A 115 6.84 -17.80 6.56
C ALA A 115 6.91 -16.58 5.61
N TRP A 116 5.78 -16.23 4.98
CA TRP A 116 5.70 -15.09 4.07
C TRP A 116 5.95 -13.76 4.78
N ARG A 117 5.32 -13.55 5.93
CA ARG A 117 5.55 -12.35 6.75
C ARG A 117 7.01 -12.21 7.17
N LYS A 118 7.63 -13.30 7.63
CA LYS A 118 9.05 -13.32 7.99
C LYS A 118 9.94 -12.93 6.80
N GLN A 119 9.61 -13.39 5.60
CA GLN A 119 10.35 -13.00 4.39
C GLN A 119 10.19 -11.51 4.07
N ILE A 120 8.97 -10.97 4.18
CA ILE A 120 8.71 -9.53 3.98
C ILE A 120 9.48 -8.68 5.01
N ASP A 121 9.50 -9.09 6.26
CA ASP A 121 10.24 -8.38 7.31
C ASP A 121 11.76 -8.42 7.05
N GLY A 122 12.30 -9.55 6.61
CA GLY A 122 13.69 -9.64 6.15
C GLY A 122 14.01 -8.68 4.99
N TRP A 123 13.08 -8.46 4.07
CA TRP A 123 13.26 -7.46 3.00
C TRP A 123 13.22 -6.02 3.51
N LYS A 124 12.37 -5.71 4.51
CA LYS A 124 12.34 -4.39 5.15
C LYS A 124 13.67 -4.07 5.84
N GLU A 125 14.24 -5.06 6.54
CA GLU A 125 15.52 -4.93 7.23
C GLU A 125 16.70 -4.80 6.25
N ALA A 126 16.72 -5.62 5.20
CA ALA A 126 17.81 -5.65 4.23
C ALA A 126 17.86 -4.39 3.34
N ARG A 127 16.70 -3.81 3.03
CA ARG A 127 16.58 -2.63 2.15
C ARG A 127 15.56 -1.61 2.70
N PRO A 128 15.85 -0.97 3.83
CA PRO A 128 15.01 0.08 4.37
C PRO A 128 15.01 1.31 3.44
N ILE A 129 13.88 2.01 3.37
CA ILE A 129 13.84 3.33 2.76
C ILE A 129 14.55 4.30 3.71
N THR A 130 15.65 4.88 3.24
CA THR A 130 16.42 5.88 4.01
C THR A 130 17.18 6.80 3.07
N MET A 131 17.35 8.04 3.47
CA MET A 131 18.20 9.02 2.77
C MET A 131 19.61 9.00 3.32
N LYS A 132 20.55 8.45 2.55
CA LYS A 132 21.99 8.41 2.92
C LYS A 132 22.66 9.77 2.69
N ARG A 133 22.24 10.79 3.45
CA ARG A 133 22.82 12.14 3.40
C ARG A 133 22.95 12.70 4.81
N GLU A 134 24.03 13.43 5.05
CA GLU A 134 24.20 14.19 6.28
C GLU A 134 23.42 15.51 6.21
N GLY A 135 23.05 16.03 7.38
CA GLY A 135 22.36 17.30 7.53
C GLY A 135 20.84 17.20 7.41
N LEU A 136 20.22 18.30 7.01
CA LEU A 136 18.76 18.40 6.89
C LEU A 136 18.28 17.66 5.64
N THR A 137 17.51 16.61 5.83
CA THR A 137 16.93 15.79 4.77
C THR A 137 15.41 15.77 4.87
N ALA A 138 14.71 15.43 3.77
CA ALA A 138 13.26 15.25 3.81
C ALA A 138 12.85 14.15 4.80
N GLU A 139 13.64 13.08 4.91
CA GLU A 139 13.42 12.04 5.92
C GLU A 139 13.46 12.62 7.34
N SER A 140 14.50 13.42 7.69
CA SER A 140 14.65 13.98 9.03
C SER A 140 13.51 14.94 9.38
N VAL A 141 13.04 15.73 8.41
CA VAL A 141 11.89 16.64 8.57
C VAL A 141 10.61 15.85 8.85
N ILE A 142 10.31 14.84 8.03
CA ILE A 142 9.07 14.07 8.19
C ILE A 142 9.11 13.20 9.46
N ARG A 143 10.26 12.65 9.82
CA ARG A 143 10.42 11.97 11.11
C ARG A 143 10.21 12.90 12.31
N SER A 144 10.52 14.19 12.17
CA SER A 144 10.20 15.18 13.19
C SER A 144 8.69 15.45 13.28
N ILE A 145 8.00 15.45 12.15
CA ILE A 145 6.51 15.52 12.11
C ILE A 145 5.90 14.29 12.79
N ASN A 146 6.46 13.09 12.58
CA ASN A 146 5.98 11.88 13.25
C ASN A 146 6.03 11.93 14.77
N ARG A 147 6.93 12.77 15.36
CA ARG A 147 7.08 12.94 16.82
C ARG A 147 6.05 13.90 17.42
N LEU A 148 5.31 14.65 16.61
CA LEU A 148 4.23 15.48 17.11
C LEU A 148 3.15 14.59 17.74
N GLU A 149 2.64 15.01 18.89
CA GLU A 149 1.59 14.27 19.59
C GLU A 149 0.19 14.69 19.11
N GLY A 150 -0.76 13.76 19.26
CA GLY A 150 -2.18 13.99 18.97
C GLY A 150 -2.56 13.84 17.49
N PRO A 151 -3.81 14.18 17.17
CA PRO A 151 -4.36 14.12 15.82
C PRO A 151 -3.58 15.00 14.85
N LEU A 152 -3.31 14.47 13.66
CA LEU A 152 -2.51 15.18 12.66
C LEU A 152 -3.11 15.01 11.27
N PHE A 153 -3.30 16.14 10.58
CA PHE A 153 -3.65 16.20 9.17
C PHE A 153 -2.47 16.78 8.40
N VAL A 154 -1.85 15.96 7.57
CA VAL A 154 -0.75 16.38 6.69
C VAL A 154 -1.29 16.54 5.28
N ALA A 155 -1.23 17.73 4.73
CA ALA A 155 -1.56 17.99 3.34
C ALA A 155 -0.29 18.06 2.51
N THR A 156 -0.30 17.42 1.34
CA THR A 156 0.78 17.54 0.37
C THR A 156 0.24 17.96 -0.98
N ASP A 157 1.05 18.74 -1.68
CA ASP A 157 0.90 18.98 -3.10
C ASP A 157 1.51 17.82 -3.91
N VAL A 158 1.48 17.91 -5.24
CA VAL A 158 2.18 16.98 -6.14
C VAL A 158 3.66 17.33 -6.18
N GLY A 159 4.51 16.31 -6.14
CA GLY A 159 5.96 16.47 -6.26
C GLY A 159 6.74 15.62 -5.26
N GLN A 160 7.99 15.99 -5.03
CA GLN A 160 8.87 15.23 -4.13
C GLN A 160 8.37 15.20 -2.70
N ASN A 161 7.75 16.28 -2.21
CA ASN A 161 7.15 16.35 -0.89
C ASN A 161 6.10 15.26 -0.67
N GLN A 162 5.24 15.00 -1.66
CA GLN A 162 4.25 13.94 -1.65
C GLN A 162 4.92 12.55 -1.55
N LEU A 163 5.97 12.34 -2.35
CA LEU A 163 6.71 11.07 -2.36
C LEU A 163 7.39 10.82 -1.01
N TRP A 164 8.05 11.83 -0.45
CA TRP A 164 8.68 11.71 0.86
C TRP A 164 7.67 11.53 1.99
N ALA A 165 6.55 12.25 1.95
CA ALA A 165 5.46 12.02 2.90
C ALA A 165 4.94 10.58 2.80
N THR A 166 4.78 10.06 1.57
CA THR A 166 4.35 8.68 1.37
C THR A 166 5.36 7.68 1.94
N GLN A 167 6.65 7.95 1.82
CA GLN A 167 7.70 7.05 2.27
C GLN A 167 7.92 7.09 3.79
N PHE A 168 7.92 8.28 4.40
CA PHE A 168 8.40 8.48 5.77
C PHE A 168 7.32 8.86 6.77
N LEU A 169 6.13 9.34 6.34
CA LEU A 169 5.06 9.70 7.26
C LEU A 169 4.41 8.45 7.84
N GLU A 170 4.32 8.40 9.16
CA GLU A 170 3.61 7.38 9.90
C GLU A 170 2.17 7.80 10.14
N LEU A 171 1.23 6.99 9.67
CA LEU A 171 -0.20 7.21 9.83
C LEU A 171 -0.79 6.22 10.84
N SER A 172 -1.74 6.69 11.60
CA SER A 172 -2.52 5.95 12.59
C SER A 172 -4.01 6.25 12.42
N GLU A 173 -4.85 5.84 13.35
CA GLU A 173 -6.30 6.09 13.25
C GLU A 173 -6.68 7.57 13.31
N ASP A 174 -5.88 8.36 14.02
CA ASP A 174 -6.06 9.80 14.22
C ASP A 174 -5.13 10.68 13.34
N ARG A 175 -4.33 10.06 12.47
CA ARG A 175 -3.42 10.74 11.55
C ARG A 175 -3.79 10.47 10.10
N ARG A 176 -3.91 11.54 9.32
CA ARG A 176 -4.35 11.46 7.91
C ARG A 176 -3.37 12.17 6.99
N LEU A 177 -3.15 11.57 5.83
CA LEU A 177 -2.48 12.19 4.70
C LEU A 177 -3.54 12.63 3.69
N LEU A 178 -3.56 13.91 3.37
CA LEU A 178 -4.39 14.50 2.32
C LEU A 178 -3.47 14.86 1.15
N THR A 179 -3.78 14.35 -0.02
CA THR A 179 -2.96 14.61 -1.21
C THR A 179 -3.84 14.68 -2.45
N SER A 180 -3.52 15.59 -3.36
CA SER A 180 -4.23 15.73 -4.65
C SER A 180 -3.93 14.56 -5.62
N GLY A 181 -3.02 13.67 -5.29
CA GLY A 181 -2.60 12.58 -6.16
C GLY A 181 -1.84 13.09 -7.38
N GLY A 182 -2.44 13.03 -8.55
CA GLY A 182 -1.89 13.57 -9.79
C GLY A 182 -2.68 14.75 -10.36
N LEU A 183 -3.74 15.17 -9.66
CA LEU A 183 -4.58 16.32 -10.04
C LEU A 183 -4.17 17.56 -9.26
N GLY A 184 -4.32 18.75 -9.83
CA GLY A 184 -3.97 19.98 -9.17
C GLY A 184 -2.46 20.17 -9.03
N THR A 185 -1.74 19.89 -10.08
CA THR A 185 -0.34 20.28 -10.19
C THR A 185 -0.21 21.80 -10.05
N MET A 186 0.85 22.21 -9.42
CA MET A 186 1.29 23.59 -9.19
C MET A 186 0.92 24.54 -10.31
#